data_ae6f42dbab7cbb4ab4af19ca615d4bd6
#
_entry.id   ae6f42dbab7cbb4ab4af19ca615d4bd6
#
_cell.length_a   1.000
_cell.length_b   1.000
_cell.length_c   1.000
_cell.angle_alpha   90.00
_cell.angle_beta   90.00
_cell.angle_gamma   90.00
#
_symmetry.space_group_name_H-M   'P 1'
#
loop_
_entity.id
_entity.type
_entity.pdbx_description
1 polymer ?
#
loop_
_entity_poly.entity_id
_entity_poly.type
_entity_poly.pdbx_seq_one_letter_code
_entity_poly.pdbx_strand_id
1 'polypeptide(L)'
;MLFRSLFTLGSARRTAAPADVDAFVNAFREYAVAVYESRLTQYAGQFLRVTGSSDVGPGDTVVNTVLVDPNGKSSGQEPIEVDFRVVQDNGKFVVIDASIVGVWLGQEEREQFTSFLQQNNNNLPALTQHLLQLAAQLRAGGK
;
A
#
# COMPACT_ATOMS: atom_id res chain seq x y z
N MET A 1 3.58 8.74 2.05
CA MET A 1 4.13 7.66 1.20
C MET A 1 5.58 7.33 1.46
N LEU A 2 6.45 8.32 1.59
CA LEU A 2 7.89 8.10 1.82
C LEU A 2 8.17 7.19 3.02
N PHE A 3 7.48 7.39 4.11
CA PHE A 3 7.69 6.65 5.36
C PHE A 3 7.42 5.13 5.20
N ARG A 4 6.33 4.77 4.51
CA ARG A 4 5.99 3.35 4.32
C ARG A 4 6.84 2.66 3.27
N SER A 5 7.27 3.37 2.23
CA SER A 5 8.21 2.80 1.26
C SER A 5 9.53 2.40 1.92
N LEU A 6 10.06 3.24 2.83
CA LEU A 6 11.26 2.90 3.60
C LEU A 6 11.02 1.73 4.56
N PHE A 7 9.84 1.62 5.15
CA PHE A 7 9.45 0.49 5.99
C PHE A 7 9.49 -0.84 5.21
N THR A 8 9.03 -0.84 3.96
CA THR A 8 9.00 -2.06 3.14
C THR A 8 10.38 -2.59 2.77
N LEU A 9 11.41 -1.75 2.82
CA LEU A 9 12.80 -2.18 2.59
C LEU A 9 13.41 -2.96 3.77
N GLY A 10 12.84 -2.83 4.96
CA GLY A 10 13.40 -3.47 6.14
C GLY A 10 14.85 -3.04 6.40
N SER A 11 15.73 -4.01 6.63
CA SER A 11 17.16 -3.75 6.90
C SER A 11 17.94 -3.25 5.68
N ALA A 12 17.48 -3.53 4.47
CA ALA A 12 18.16 -3.13 3.23
C ALA A 12 18.33 -1.62 3.11
N ARG A 13 17.43 -0.83 3.70
CA ARG A 13 17.52 0.64 3.70
C ARG A 13 18.79 1.18 4.37
N ARG A 14 19.40 0.39 5.28
CA ARG A 14 20.60 0.80 6.03
C ARG A 14 21.89 0.60 5.24
N THR A 15 21.88 -0.37 4.33
CA THR A 15 23.06 -0.78 3.58
C THR A 15 23.06 -0.29 2.13
N ALA A 16 21.91 0.15 1.63
CA ALA A 16 21.78 0.64 0.26
C ALA A 16 22.32 2.05 0.10
N ALA A 17 22.85 2.36 -1.09
CA ALA A 17 23.28 3.72 -1.44
C ALA A 17 22.07 4.68 -1.44
N PRO A 18 22.23 5.95 -1.02
CA PRO A 18 21.10 6.91 -1.00
C PRO A 18 20.42 7.09 -2.34
N ALA A 19 21.17 7.09 -3.44
CA ALA A 19 20.60 7.21 -4.79
C ALA A 19 19.72 6.00 -5.15
N ASP A 20 20.11 4.80 -4.71
CA ASP A 20 19.32 3.58 -4.93
C ASP A 20 18.03 3.58 -4.11
N VAL A 21 18.08 4.12 -2.89
CA VAL A 21 16.89 4.29 -2.04
C VAL A 21 15.92 5.28 -2.67
N ASP A 22 16.40 6.42 -3.18
CA ASP A 22 15.56 7.41 -3.86
C ASP A 22 14.89 6.83 -5.11
N ALA A 23 15.64 6.08 -5.91
CA ALA A 23 15.10 5.39 -7.08
C ALA A 23 14.03 4.36 -6.69
N PHE A 24 14.25 3.63 -5.61
CA PHE A 24 13.27 2.70 -5.07
C PHE A 24 11.98 3.40 -4.62
N VAL A 25 12.09 4.51 -3.89
CA VAL A 25 10.92 5.28 -3.42
C VAL A 25 10.04 5.72 -4.59
N ASN A 26 10.66 6.20 -5.67
CA ASN A 26 9.94 6.60 -6.87
C ASN A 26 9.27 5.41 -7.57
N ALA A 27 9.98 4.28 -7.70
CA ALA A 27 9.43 3.05 -8.28
C ALA A 27 8.30 2.47 -7.44
N PHE A 28 8.44 2.49 -6.11
CA PHE A 28 7.40 2.07 -5.19
C PHE A 28 6.13 2.90 -5.36
N ARG A 29 6.28 4.21 -5.50
CA ARG A 29 5.15 5.11 -5.73
C ARG A 29 4.41 4.74 -7.02
N GLU A 30 5.14 4.55 -8.12
CA GLU A 30 4.57 4.14 -9.41
C GLU A 30 3.82 2.80 -9.29
N TYR A 31 4.44 1.84 -8.62
CA TYR A 31 3.85 0.53 -8.38
C TYR A 31 2.59 0.62 -7.52
N ALA A 32 2.62 1.35 -6.41
CA ALA A 32 1.48 1.52 -5.52
C ALA A 32 0.30 2.17 -6.23
N VAL A 33 0.54 3.22 -7.01
CA VAL A 33 -0.52 3.88 -7.79
C VAL A 33 -1.11 2.91 -8.82
N ALA A 34 -0.28 2.15 -9.53
CA ALA A 34 -0.75 1.17 -10.51
C ALA A 34 -1.61 0.07 -9.87
N VAL A 35 -1.22 -0.41 -8.67
CA VAL A 35 -2.01 -1.40 -7.91
C VAL A 35 -3.37 -0.83 -7.54
N TYR A 36 -3.42 0.38 -7.00
CA TYR A 36 -4.69 1.03 -6.64
C TYR A 36 -5.58 1.26 -7.86
N GLU A 37 -5.04 1.78 -8.95
CA GLU A 37 -5.79 1.98 -10.19
C GLU A 37 -6.38 0.67 -10.71
N SER A 38 -5.58 -0.40 -10.73
CA SER A 38 -6.02 -1.72 -11.16
C SER A 38 -7.15 -2.28 -10.29
N ARG A 39 -7.08 -2.10 -8.98
CA ARG A 39 -8.10 -2.61 -8.05
C ARG A 39 -9.37 -1.77 -8.08
N LEU A 40 -9.25 -0.45 -8.18
CA LEU A 40 -10.42 0.45 -8.18
C LEU A 40 -11.31 0.26 -9.42
N THR A 41 -10.75 -0.13 -10.56
CA THR A 41 -11.54 -0.43 -11.76
C THR A 41 -12.46 -1.64 -11.62
N GLN A 42 -12.21 -2.49 -10.61
CA GLN A 42 -13.05 -3.66 -10.32
C GLN A 42 -14.27 -3.32 -9.45
N TYR A 43 -14.29 -2.14 -8.86
CA TYR A 43 -15.38 -1.72 -7.97
C TYR A 43 -16.32 -0.74 -8.69
N ALA A 44 -17.51 -1.21 -9.03
CA ALA A 44 -18.53 -0.40 -9.68
C ALA A 44 -19.64 -0.03 -8.66
N GLY A 45 -19.65 1.24 -8.24
CA GLY A 45 -20.70 1.79 -7.38
C GLY A 45 -20.60 1.46 -5.89
N GLN A 46 -19.55 0.77 -5.46
CA GLN A 46 -19.31 0.50 -4.03
C GLN A 46 -18.65 1.72 -3.38
N PHE A 47 -18.89 1.91 -2.08
CA PHE A 47 -18.27 2.98 -1.32
C PHE A 47 -17.84 2.50 0.07
N LEU A 48 -16.96 3.28 0.70
CA LEU A 48 -16.48 3.02 2.05
C LEU A 48 -17.27 3.88 3.04
N ARG A 49 -17.77 3.24 4.10
CA ARG A 49 -18.43 3.92 5.20
C ARG A 49 -17.53 3.88 6.42
N VAL A 50 -17.23 5.04 6.99
CA VAL A 50 -16.44 5.15 8.21
C VAL A 50 -17.27 4.64 9.38
N THR A 51 -16.71 3.70 10.15
CA THR A 51 -17.36 3.11 11.34
C THR A 51 -16.74 3.59 12.64
N GLY A 52 -15.52 4.07 12.61
CA GLY A 52 -14.82 4.56 13.80
C GLY A 52 -13.39 4.95 13.51
N SER A 53 -12.69 5.33 14.57
CA SER A 53 -11.26 5.61 14.51
C SER A 53 -10.63 5.39 15.88
N SER A 54 -9.33 5.12 15.89
CA SER A 54 -8.54 5.01 17.13
C SER A 54 -7.17 5.61 16.93
N ASP A 55 -6.74 6.42 17.90
CA ASP A 55 -5.41 7.01 17.89
C ASP A 55 -4.38 5.98 18.31
N VAL A 56 -3.30 5.87 17.54
CA VAL A 56 -2.17 4.99 17.85
C VAL A 56 -0.94 5.76 18.30
N GLY A 57 -1.00 7.08 18.26
CA GLY A 57 0.03 8.00 18.70
C GLY A 57 -0.33 9.43 18.31
N PRO A 58 0.47 10.44 18.75
CA PRO A 58 0.24 11.84 18.36
C PRO A 58 0.25 12.01 16.84
N GLY A 59 -0.86 12.50 16.28
CA GLY A 59 -0.99 12.70 14.84
C GLY A 59 -0.99 11.43 14.00
N ASP A 60 -1.33 10.27 14.60
CA ASP A 60 -1.33 8.97 13.96
C ASP A 60 -2.59 8.21 14.37
N THR A 61 -3.46 7.95 13.42
CA THR A 61 -4.81 7.42 13.66
C THR A 61 -5.11 6.27 12.70
N VAL A 62 -5.76 5.24 13.19
CA VAL A 62 -6.38 4.21 12.34
C VAL A 62 -7.84 4.58 12.14
N VAL A 63 -8.26 4.74 10.88
CA VAL A 63 -9.65 4.99 10.50
C VAL A 63 -10.26 3.68 10.02
N ASN A 64 -11.32 3.25 10.70
CA ASN A 64 -12.02 2.00 10.38
C ASN A 64 -13.15 2.28 9.39
N THR A 65 -13.22 1.48 8.33
CA THR A 65 -14.30 1.56 7.34
C THR A 65 -14.81 0.17 6.99
N VAL A 66 -15.99 0.13 6.41
CA VAL A 66 -16.54 -1.07 5.77
C VAL A 66 -16.93 -0.75 4.33
N LEU A 67 -16.75 -1.72 3.45
CA LEU A 67 -17.17 -1.62 2.06
C LEU A 67 -18.69 -1.85 1.97
N VAL A 68 -19.40 -0.91 1.38
CA VAL A 68 -20.85 -0.96 1.23
C VAL A 68 -21.21 -1.07 -0.25
N ASP A 69 -22.00 -2.07 -0.58
CA ASP A 69 -22.58 -2.21 -1.92
C ASP A 69 -24.04 -1.70 -1.90
N PRO A 70 -24.34 -0.56 -2.58
CA PRO A 70 -25.69 0.00 -2.59
C PRO A 70 -26.70 -0.91 -3.30
N ASN A 71 -26.25 -1.88 -4.10
CA ASN A 71 -27.14 -2.81 -4.80
C ASN A 71 -27.53 -4.03 -3.97
N GLY A 72 -27.08 -4.11 -2.70
CA GLY A 72 -27.50 -5.12 -1.76
C GLY A 72 -27.11 -6.56 -2.10
N LYS A 73 -26.17 -6.75 -3.02
CA LYS A 73 -25.75 -8.11 -3.47
C LYS A 73 -24.89 -8.85 -2.44
N SER A 74 -24.59 -8.21 -1.34
CA SER A 74 -23.77 -8.78 -0.24
C SER A 74 -24.61 -9.37 0.89
N SER A 75 -25.89 -9.64 0.65
CA SER A 75 -26.74 -10.26 1.66
C SER A 75 -26.24 -11.68 2.01
N GLY A 76 -25.70 -11.81 3.22
CA GLY A 76 -25.21 -13.08 3.75
C GLY A 76 -23.68 -13.22 3.81
N GLN A 77 -22.92 -12.25 3.34
CA GLN A 77 -21.48 -12.19 3.52
C GLN A 77 -21.10 -11.21 4.63
N GLU A 78 -20.04 -11.53 5.37
CA GLU A 78 -19.47 -10.60 6.34
C GLU A 78 -19.00 -9.33 5.63
N PRO A 79 -19.18 -8.13 6.25
CA PRO A 79 -18.70 -6.88 5.67
C PRO A 79 -17.19 -6.93 5.47
N ILE A 80 -16.71 -6.43 4.34
CA ILE A 80 -15.28 -6.30 4.10
C ILE A 80 -14.78 -5.07 4.85
N GLU A 81 -13.95 -5.30 5.87
CA GLU A 81 -13.32 -4.23 6.63
C GLU A 81 -12.10 -3.71 5.88
N VAL A 82 -12.04 -2.38 5.73
CA VAL A 82 -10.89 -1.69 5.15
C VAL A 82 -10.48 -0.59 6.12
N ASP A 83 -9.29 -0.72 6.70
CA ASP A 83 -8.77 0.25 7.64
C ASP A 83 -7.65 1.05 7.00
N PHE A 84 -7.56 2.33 7.38
CA PHE A 84 -6.53 3.24 6.86
C PHE A 84 -5.67 3.77 8.00
N ARG A 85 -4.36 3.74 7.81
CA ARG A 85 -3.44 4.45 8.68
C ARG A 85 -3.27 5.87 8.17
N VAL A 86 -3.66 6.84 8.99
CA VAL A 86 -3.66 8.26 8.63
C VAL A 86 -2.74 9.01 9.57
N VAL A 87 -1.81 9.76 9.02
CA VAL A 87 -0.92 10.62 9.80
C VAL A 87 -1.15 12.07 9.45
N GLN A 88 -0.89 12.94 10.42
CA GLN A 88 -0.89 14.38 10.21
C GLN A 88 0.53 14.84 9.83
N ASP A 89 0.67 15.42 8.64
CA ASP A 89 1.91 15.94 8.11
C ASP A 89 1.72 17.37 7.65
N ASN A 90 2.41 18.32 8.29
CA ASN A 90 2.32 19.75 8.00
C ASN A 90 0.87 20.28 7.95
N GLY A 91 0.02 19.86 8.90
CA GLY A 91 -1.36 20.26 8.98
C GLY A 91 -2.29 19.55 7.99
N LYS A 92 -1.81 18.59 7.24
CA LYS A 92 -2.60 17.80 6.31
C LYS A 92 -2.68 16.35 6.78
N PHE A 93 -3.81 15.71 6.50
CA PHE A 93 -3.97 14.26 6.73
C PHE A 93 -3.49 13.49 5.51
N VAL A 94 -2.62 12.50 5.75
CA VAL A 94 -2.03 11.67 4.69
C VAL A 94 -2.27 10.20 5.03
N VAL A 95 -2.83 9.45 4.09
CA VAL A 95 -2.95 8.00 4.20
C VAL A 95 -1.59 7.37 3.91
N ILE A 96 -1.07 6.59 4.84
CA ILE A 96 0.26 5.95 4.71
C ILE A 96 0.17 4.43 4.56
N ASP A 97 -0.96 3.82 4.91
CA ASP A 97 -1.15 2.38 4.79
C ASP A 97 -2.64 2.05 4.77
N ALA A 98 -2.97 0.86 4.27
CA ALA A 98 -4.31 0.33 4.29
C ALA A 98 -4.28 -1.15 4.66
N SER A 99 -5.33 -1.58 5.36
CA SER A 99 -5.53 -2.99 5.71
C SER A 99 -6.84 -3.47 5.09
N ILE A 100 -6.80 -4.66 4.53
CA ILE A 100 -7.99 -5.33 3.99
C ILE A 100 -8.17 -6.61 4.78
N VAL A 101 -9.29 -6.73 5.48
CA VAL A 101 -9.61 -7.89 6.35
C VAL A 101 -8.45 -8.20 7.32
N GLY A 102 -7.90 -7.15 7.93
CA GLY A 102 -6.84 -7.27 8.94
C GLY A 102 -5.41 -7.42 8.40
N VAL A 103 -5.23 -7.46 7.08
CA VAL A 103 -3.90 -7.59 6.47
C VAL A 103 -3.41 -6.21 6.02
N TRP A 104 -2.37 -5.71 6.66
CA TRP A 104 -1.75 -4.43 6.32
C TRP A 104 -0.86 -4.58 5.09
N LEU A 105 -1.13 -3.77 4.06
CA LEU A 105 -0.43 -3.86 2.77
C LEU A 105 1.07 -3.58 2.89
N GLY A 106 1.45 -2.63 3.74
CA GLY A 106 2.86 -2.33 3.97
C GLY A 106 3.64 -3.51 4.56
N GLN A 107 3.03 -4.28 5.45
CA GLN A 107 3.64 -5.48 6.02
C GLN A 107 3.78 -6.59 4.98
N GLU A 108 2.74 -6.82 4.20
CA GLU A 108 2.77 -7.81 3.13
C GLU A 108 3.85 -7.49 2.08
N GLU A 109 3.93 -6.23 1.67
CA GLU A 109 4.94 -5.80 0.71
C GLU A 109 6.36 -5.90 1.28
N ARG A 110 6.54 -5.60 2.56
CA ARG A 110 7.83 -5.77 3.23
C ARG A 110 8.30 -7.22 3.16
N GLU A 111 7.42 -8.17 3.40
CA GLU A 111 7.74 -9.61 3.33
C GLU A 111 8.12 -10.01 1.90
N GLN A 112 7.36 -9.55 0.91
CA GLN A 112 7.64 -9.83 -0.51
C GLN A 112 8.96 -9.21 -0.96
N PHE A 113 9.24 -7.97 -0.59
CA PHE A 113 10.46 -7.27 -0.98
C PHE A 113 11.70 -7.86 -0.29
N THR A 114 11.56 -8.23 0.98
CA THR A 114 12.65 -8.90 1.72
C THR A 114 12.99 -10.24 1.06
N SER A 115 11.98 -11.02 0.69
CA SER A 115 12.17 -12.29 -0.02
C SER A 115 12.86 -12.10 -1.37
N PHE A 116 12.40 -11.10 -2.15
CA PHE A 116 13.02 -10.80 -3.45
C PHE A 116 14.50 -10.41 -3.29
N LEU A 117 14.80 -9.54 -2.33
CA LEU A 117 16.19 -9.12 -2.07
C LEU A 117 17.07 -10.27 -1.66
N GLN A 118 16.58 -11.17 -0.81
CA GLN A 118 17.33 -12.37 -0.41
C GLN A 118 17.67 -13.27 -1.61
N GLN A 119 16.74 -13.40 -2.55
CA GLN A 119 16.92 -14.20 -3.75
C GLN A 119 17.79 -13.53 -4.82
N ASN A 120 18.02 -12.22 -4.70
CA ASN A 120 18.75 -11.42 -5.68
C ASN A 120 19.96 -10.71 -5.08
N ASN A 121 20.64 -11.34 -4.14
CA ASN A 121 21.87 -10.85 -3.51
C ASN A 121 21.76 -9.45 -2.90
N ASN A 122 20.60 -9.12 -2.34
CA ASN A 122 20.27 -7.81 -1.77
C ASN A 122 20.45 -6.65 -2.77
N ASN A 123 20.23 -6.92 -4.04
CA ASN A 123 20.37 -5.93 -5.12
C ASN A 123 19.13 -5.04 -5.16
N LEU A 124 19.19 -3.87 -4.53
CA LEU A 124 18.07 -2.92 -4.51
C LEU A 124 17.70 -2.38 -5.90
N PRO A 125 18.66 -2.03 -6.80
CA PRO A 125 18.30 -1.68 -8.17
C PRO A 125 17.50 -2.74 -8.91
N ALA A 126 17.75 -4.03 -8.66
CA ALA A 126 16.97 -5.12 -9.24
C ALA A 126 15.50 -5.10 -8.75
N LEU A 127 15.28 -4.86 -7.46
CA LEU A 127 13.92 -4.69 -6.91
C LEU A 127 13.23 -3.47 -7.53
N THR A 128 13.93 -2.35 -7.65
CA THR A 128 13.42 -1.12 -8.28
C THR A 128 12.93 -1.39 -9.71
N GLN A 129 13.75 -2.06 -10.52
CA GLN A 129 13.37 -2.44 -11.87
C GLN A 129 12.16 -3.39 -11.90
N HIS A 130 12.13 -4.34 -10.99
CA HIS A 130 11.01 -5.28 -10.86
C HIS A 130 9.69 -4.55 -10.57
N LEU A 131 9.69 -3.56 -9.67
CA LEU A 131 8.50 -2.77 -9.36
C LEU A 131 8.03 -1.95 -10.55
N LEU A 132 8.94 -1.35 -11.31
CA LEU A 132 8.59 -0.60 -12.52
C LEU A 132 7.98 -1.51 -13.59
N GLN A 133 8.50 -2.73 -13.73
CA GLN A 133 7.94 -3.72 -14.65
C GLN A 133 6.53 -4.15 -14.23
N LEU A 134 6.31 -4.41 -12.94
CA LEU A 134 4.99 -4.76 -12.40
C LEU A 134 3.99 -3.62 -12.60
N ALA A 135 4.40 -2.37 -12.37
CA ALA A 135 3.55 -1.20 -12.60
C ALA A 135 3.13 -1.10 -14.07
N ALA A 136 4.07 -1.31 -15.00
CA ALA A 136 3.78 -1.30 -16.44
C ALA A 136 2.82 -2.43 -16.83
N GLN A 137 3.00 -3.63 -16.28
CA GLN A 137 2.12 -4.78 -16.55
C GLN A 137 0.70 -4.52 -16.04
N LEU A 138 0.55 -3.96 -14.84
CA LEU A 138 -0.75 -3.62 -14.26
C LEU A 138 -1.50 -2.59 -15.11
N ARG A 139 -0.80 -1.56 -15.60
CA ARG A 139 -1.39 -0.54 -16.48
C ARG A 139 -1.79 -1.11 -17.84
N ALA A 140 -1.01 -2.02 -18.39
CA ALA A 140 -1.33 -2.68 -19.66
C ALA A 140 -2.51 -3.63 -19.53
N GLY A 141 -2.60 -4.38 -18.41
CA GLY A 141 -3.70 -5.31 -18.14
C GLY A 141 -5.02 -4.64 -17.77
N GLY A 142 -4.99 -3.37 -17.35
CA GLY A 142 -6.18 -2.60 -16.95
C GLY A 142 -6.93 -1.93 -18.10
N LYS A 143 -6.54 -2.19 -19.32
CA LYS A 143 -7.20 -1.63 -20.52
C LYS A 143 -8.32 -2.53 -21.03
#